data_411c413f0a68406fc5d04d531ce861a0
#
_entry.id   411c413f0a68406fc5d04d531ce861a0
#
_cell.length_a   1.000
_cell.length_b   1.000
_cell.length_c   1.000
_cell.angle_alpha   90.00
_cell.angle_beta   90.00
_cell.angle_gamma   90.00
#
_symmetry.space_group_name_H-M   'P 1'
#
loop_
_entity.id
_entity.type
_entity.pdbx_description
1 polymer ?
#
loop_
_entity_poly.entity_id
_entity_poly.type
_entity_poly.pdbx_seq_one_letter_code
_entity_poly.pdbx_strand_id
1 'polypeptide(L)'
;MISVTIEYFVNPGKEAHYETLADRIHPEVYSVDGFISVEGYESRSEPGKRLSFSLWRDEDAVPAWRQHPEHARIMQLARKEIFSSYRIIVSSCIRDYRFPQET
;
A
#
# COMPACT_ATOMS: atom_id res chain seq x y z
N MET A 1 -9.81 0.13 -13.69
CA MET A 1 -8.70 -0.19 -12.78
C MET A 1 -8.41 1.01 -11.89
N ILE A 2 -8.19 0.75 -10.63
CA ILE A 2 -7.91 1.77 -9.62
C ILE A 2 -6.49 1.60 -9.14
N SER A 3 -5.77 2.71 -8.95
CA SER A 3 -4.48 2.70 -8.28
C SER A 3 -4.62 3.35 -6.91
N VAL A 4 -3.89 2.81 -5.93
CA VAL A 4 -3.79 3.41 -4.60
C VAL A 4 -2.31 3.66 -4.33
N THR A 5 -1.98 4.92 -4.12
CA THR A 5 -0.63 5.36 -3.79
C THR A 5 -0.62 5.80 -2.34
N ILE A 6 0.28 5.23 -1.55
CA ILE A 6 0.46 5.62 -0.16
C ILE A 6 1.88 6.11 0.01
N GLU A 7 2.04 7.40 0.31
CA GLU A 7 3.33 7.97 0.69
C GLU A 7 3.38 7.98 2.21
N TYR A 8 4.47 7.50 2.80
CA TYR A 8 4.52 7.42 4.25
C TYR A 8 5.94 7.52 4.80
N PHE A 9 6.01 7.91 6.07
CA PHE A 9 7.24 7.95 6.85
C PHE A 9 7.04 7.09 8.09
N VAL A 10 8.06 6.30 8.41
CA VAL A 10 8.08 5.47 9.62
C VAL A 10 8.81 6.22 10.71
N ASN A 11 8.31 6.18 11.94
CA ASN A 11 8.97 6.80 13.08
C ASN A 11 10.38 6.23 13.26
N PRO A 12 11.36 7.07 13.62
CA PRO A 12 12.72 6.59 13.90
C PRO A 12 12.72 5.47 14.94
N GLY A 13 13.43 4.39 14.62
CA GLY A 13 13.50 3.23 15.50
C GLY A 13 12.37 2.23 15.34
N LYS A 14 11.39 2.51 14.47
CA LYS A 14 10.25 1.62 14.25
C LYS A 14 10.31 0.85 12.93
N GLU A 15 11.40 0.98 12.17
CA GLU A 15 11.53 0.37 10.85
C GLU A 15 11.42 -1.16 10.92
N ALA A 16 12.08 -1.79 11.89
CA ALA A 16 12.02 -3.24 12.03
C ALA A 16 10.61 -3.71 12.42
N HIS A 17 9.93 -2.96 13.28
CA HIS A 17 8.56 -3.27 13.68
C HIS A 17 7.61 -3.13 12.49
N TYR A 18 7.81 -2.08 11.66
CA TYR A 18 7.03 -1.91 10.44
C TYR A 18 7.19 -3.11 9.50
N GLU A 19 8.43 -3.56 9.27
CA GLU A 19 8.69 -4.69 8.39
C GLU A 19 8.01 -5.97 8.89
N THR A 20 8.02 -6.20 10.20
CA THR A 20 7.36 -7.36 10.80
C THR A 20 5.85 -7.32 10.56
N LEU A 21 5.23 -6.15 10.74
CA LEU A 21 3.79 -6.00 10.50
C LEU A 21 3.44 -6.14 9.02
N ALA A 22 4.26 -5.57 8.15
CA ALA A 22 4.06 -5.65 6.70
C ALA A 22 4.13 -7.11 6.22
N ASP A 23 5.12 -7.85 6.70
CA ASP A 23 5.28 -9.27 6.36
C ASP A 23 4.09 -10.10 6.81
N ARG A 24 3.50 -9.76 7.96
CA ARG A 24 2.34 -10.46 8.49
C ARG A 24 1.09 -10.21 7.64
N ILE A 25 0.87 -8.95 7.23
CA ILE A 25 -0.38 -8.59 6.55
C ILE A 25 -0.32 -8.78 5.03
N HIS A 26 0.88 -8.74 4.44
CA HIS A 26 1.04 -8.80 3.00
C HIS A 26 0.36 -10.02 2.35
N PRO A 27 0.48 -11.24 2.91
CA PRO A 27 -0.20 -12.39 2.30
C PRO A 27 -1.72 -12.26 2.28
N GLU A 28 -2.29 -11.53 3.21
CA GLU A 28 -3.76 -11.37 3.31
C GLU A 28 -4.35 -10.56 2.16
N VAL A 29 -3.56 -9.65 1.56
CA VAL A 29 -4.07 -8.82 0.47
C VAL A 29 -4.39 -9.66 -0.78
N TYR A 30 -3.69 -10.76 -0.98
CA TYR A 30 -3.92 -11.62 -2.13
C TYR A 30 -5.27 -12.33 -2.08
N SER A 31 -5.90 -12.41 -0.92
CA SER A 31 -7.23 -13.02 -0.77
C SER A 31 -8.37 -12.07 -1.12
N VAL A 32 -8.08 -10.78 -1.30
CA VAL A 32 -9.13 -9.79 -1.59
C VAL A 32 -9.54 -9.86 -3.05
N ASP A 33 -10.83 -10.06 -3.29
CA ASP A 33 -11.35 -10.06 -4.67
C ASP A 33 -11.14 -8.69 -5.29
N GLY A 34 -10.52 -8.68 -6.47
CA GLY A 34 -10.21 -7.44 -7.18
C GLY A 34 -8.81 -6.91 -6.94
N PHE A 35 -8.03 -7.51 -6.03
CA PHE A 35 -6.63 -7.14 -5.89
C PHE A 35 -5.83 -7.56 -7.13
N ILE A 36 -4.97 -6.68 -7.63
CA ILE A 36 -4.13 -6.96 -8.81
C ILE A 36 -2.66 -7.06 -8.42
N SER A 37 -2.10 -6.02 -7.81
CA SER A 37 -0.68 -5.99 -7.47
C SER A 37 -0.37 -4.95 -6.41
N VAL A 38 0.75 -5.12 -5.73
CA VAL A 38 1.30 -4.12 -4.81
C VAL A 38 2.81 -4.18 -4.84
N GLU A 39 3.43 -3.01 -4.77
CA GLU A 39 4.89 -2.91 -4.71
C GLU A 39 5.29 -1.71 -3.88
N GLY A 40 6.40 -1.86 -3.14
CA GLY A 40 6.95 -0.80 -2.32
C GLY A 40 8.15 -0.13 -2.97
N TYR A 41 8.31 1.16 -2.74
CA TYR A 41 9.38 1.98 -3.30
C TYR A 41 9.93 2.91 -2.25
N GLU A 42 11.15 3.39 -2.48
CA GLU A 42 11.76 4.44 -1.67
C GLU A 42 12.03 5.66 -2.53
N SER A 43 11.83 6.85 -1.96
CA SER A 43 12.11 8.09 -2.68
C SER A 43 13.62 8.27 -2.84
N ARG A 44 14.05 8.67 -4.04
CA ARG A 44 15.45 8.98 -4.30
C ARG A 44 15.83 10.39 -3.86
N SER A 45 14.85 11.27 -3.78
CA SER A 45 15.09 12.69 -3.48
C SER A 45 14.81 13.06 -2.03
N GLU A 46 13.98 12.29 -1.33
CA GLU A 46 13.58 12.62 0.03
C GLU A 46 13.89 11.44 0.97
N PRO A 47 14.92 11.57 1.81
CA PRO A 47 15.32 10.47 2.70
C PRO A 47 14.20 10.06 3.66
N GLY A 48 14.00 8.76 3.79
CA GLY A 48 12.99 8.20 4.69
C GLY A 48 11.60 8.14 4.13
N LYS A 49 11.33 8.77 2.99
CA LYS A 49 10.03 8.70 2.35
C LYS A 49 9.87 7.38 1.61
N ARG A 50 8.79 6.68 1.90
CA ARG A 50 8.45 5.42 1.27
C ARG A 50 7.12 5.55 0.54
N LEU A 51 6.90 4.67 -0.43
CA LEU A 51 5.69 4.66 -1.23
C LEU A 51 5.23 3.23 -1.45
N SER A 52 3.95 2.99 -1.25
CA SER A 52 3.29 1.75 -1.64
C SER A 52 2.38 2.06 -2.83
N PHE A 53 2.52 1.29 -3.90
CA PHE A 53 1.70 1.44 -5.09
C PHE A 53 0.94 0.15 -5.33
N SER A 54 -0.40 0.22 -5.33
CA SER A 54 -1.23 -0.96 -5.54
C SER A 54 -2.26 -0.72 -6.63
N LEU A 55 -2.62 -1.80 -7.32
CA LEU A 55 -3.61 -1.79 -8.39
C LEU A 55 -4.76 -2.72 -8.02
N TRP A 56 -5.98 -2.28 -8.35
CA TRP A 56 -7.22 -2.94 -8.01
C TRP A 56 -8.17 -2.91 -9.19
N ARG A 57 -8.99 -3.96 -9.32
CA ARG A 57 -9.92 -4.08 -10.44
C ARG A 57 -10.91 -2.90 -10.51
N ASP A 58 -11.47 -2.51 -9.36
CA ASP A 58 -12.48 -1.47 -9.27
C ASP A 58 -12.48 -0.82 -7.88
N GLU A 59 -13.33 0.19 -7.71
CA GLU A 59 -13.43 0.93 -6.45
C GLU A 59 -13.94 0.08 -5.29
N ASP A 60 -14.72 -0.96 -5.56
CA ASP A 60 -15.31 -1.78 -4.49
C ASP A 60 -14.26 -2.65 -3.80
N ALA A 61 -13.19 -3.01 -4.51
CA ALA A 61 -12.12 -3.82 -3.94
C ALA A 61 -11.32 -3.09 -2.87
N VAL A 62 -11.18 -1.76 -2.99
CA VAL A 62 -10.38 -0.96 -2.06
C VAL A 62 -10.99 -0.93 -0.66
N PRO A 63 -12.30 -0.61 -0.48
CA PRO A 63 -12.93 -0.67 0.83
C PRO A 63 -12.92 -2.08 1.43
N ALA A 64 -13.02 -3.12 0.59
CA ALA A 64 -12.98 -4.50 1.07
C ALA A 64 -11.66 -4.79 1.78
N TRP A 65 -10.55 -4.29 1.24
CA TRP A 65 -9.24 -4.43 1.89
C TRP A 65 -9.15 -3.59 3.16
N ARG A 66 -9.59 -2.33 3.08
CA ARG A 66 -9.57 -1.43 4.24
C ARG A 66 -10.35 -1.99 5.41
N GLN A 67 -11.46 -2.69 5.14
CA GLN A 67 -12.33 -3.26 6.16
C GLN A 67 -11.93 -4.68 6.57
N HIS A 68 -10.93 -5.26 5.93
CA HIS A 68 -10.43 -6.57 6.34
C HIS A 68 -9.97 -6.50 7.80
N PRO A 69 -10.50 -7.37 8.69
CA PRO A 69 -10.27 -7.22 10.14
C PRO A 69 -8.80 -7.16 10.53
N GLU A 70 -7.98 -8.01 9.94
CA GLU A 70 -6.54 -8.03 10.25
C GLU A 70 -5.84 -6.77 9.79
N HIS A 71 -6.17 -6.28 8.58
CA HIS A 71 -5.61 -5.04 8.06
C HIS A 71 -6.04 -3.84 8.92
N ALA A 72 -7.33 -3.77 9.27
CA ALA A 72 -7.84 -2.69 10.10
C ALA A 72 -7.15 -2.64 11.45
N ARG A 73 -6.93 -3.80 12.07
CA ARG A 73 -6.27 -3.92 13.36
C ARG A 73 -4.81 -3.44 13.29
N ILE A 74 -4.09 -3.89 12.27
CA ILE A 74 -2.70 -3.50 12.07
C ILE A 74 -2.58 -2.01 11.76
N MET A 75 -3.49 -1.46 10.96
CA MET A 75 -3.46 -0.02 10.64
C MET A 75 -3.74 0.84 11.85
N GLN A 76 -4.61 0.39 12.78
CA GLN A 76 -4.83 1.11 14.03
C GLN A 76 -3.55 1.21 14.84
N LEU A 77 -2.84 0.09 14.99
CA LEU A 77 -1.56 0.06 15.70
C LEU A 77 -0.51 0.92 15.00
N ALA A 78 -0.44 0.81 13.68
CA ALA A 78 0.55 1.54 12.89
C ALA A 78 0.36 3.04 12.97
N ARG A 79 -0.89 3.53 12.91
CA ARG A 79 -1.15 4.96 13.07
C ARG A 79 -0.73 5.48 14.44
N LYS A 80 -0.85 4.63 15.46
CA LYS A 80 -0.55 5.00 16.83
C LYS A 80 0.94 5.02 17.12
N GLU A 81 1.70 4.07 16.59
CA GLU A 81 3.07 3.80 17.01
C GLU A 81 4.13 3.78 15.91
N ILE A 82 3.74 3.53 14.68
CA ILE A 82 4.68 3.22 13.60
C ILE A 82 4.89 4.40 12.65
N PHE A 83 3.80 4.98 12.13
CA PHE A 83 3.88 6.05 11.14
C PHE A 83 4.01 7.41 11.79
N SER A 84 4.93 8.24 11.29
CA SER A 84 4.96 9.67 11.64
C SER A 84 3.98 10.45 10.77
N SER A 85 3.81 10.04 9.52
CA SER A 85 2.83 10.65 8.61
C SER A 85 2.55 9.72 7.43
N TYR A 86 1.40 9.90 6.80
CA TYR A 86 1.10 9.24 5.53
C TYR A 86 0.05 10.02 4.74
N ARG A 87 0.06 9.80 3.44
CA ARG A 87 -0.91 10.37 2.51
C ARG A 87 -1.38 9.27 1.57
N ILE A 88 -2.69 9.12 1.42
CA ILE A 88 -3.28 8.12 0.54
C ILE A 88 -3.96 8.81 -0.64
N ILE A 89 -3.59 8.40 -1.85
CA ILE A 89 -4.22 8.90 -3.08
C ILE A 89 -4.84 7.72 -3.80
N VAL A 90 -6.14 7.80 -4.06
CA VAL A 90 -6.86 6.79 -4.83
C VAL A 90 -7.18 7.41 -6.19
N SER A 91 -6.79 6.73 -7.25
CA SER A 91 -6.90 7.27 -8.61
C SER A 91 -7.49 6.24 -9.57
N SER A 92 -8.19 6.73 -10.58
CA SER A 92 -8.65 5.90 -11.68
C SER A 92 -7.57 5.86 -12.75
N CYS A 93 -7.25 4.66 -13.23
CA CYS A 93 -6.28 4.48 -14.30
C CYS A 93 -6.95 4.81 -15.64
N ILE A 94 -6.47 5.85 -16.30
CA ILE A 94 -7.00 6.27 -17.61
C ILE A 94 -6.38 5.46 -18.73
N ARG A 95 -5.07 5.20 -18.66
CA ARG A 95 -4.34 4.45 -19.67
C ARG A 95 -3.20 3.68 -19.03
N ASP A 96 -2.82 2.56 -19.64
CA ASP A 96 -1.73 1.70 -19.19
C ASP A 96 -0.93 1.30 -20.44
N TYR A 97 0.28 1.80 -20.58
CA TYR A 97 1.17 1.52 -21.71
C TYR A 97 2.41 0.79 -21.26
N ARG A 98 2.88 -0.13 -22.12
CA ARG A 98 4.12 -0.88 -21.87
C ARG A 98 5.07 -0.80 -23.05
N PHE A 99 6.37 -0.84 -22.74
CA PHE A 99 7.40 -0.95 -23.75
C PHE A 99 8.51 -1.87 -23.21
N PRO A 100 8.97 -2.88 -24.00
CA PRO A 100 8.39 -3.29 -25.26
C PRO A 100 6.98 -3.85 -25.06
N GLN A 101 6.17 -3.75 -26.10
CA GLN A 101 4.79 -4.19 -26.04
C GLN A 101 4.74 -5.71 -25.92
N GLU A 102 3.98 -6.22 -24.95
CA GLU A 102 3.74 -7.65 -24.80
C GLU A 102 2.66 -8.08 -25.77
N THR A 103 2.88 -9.21 -26.42
CA THR A 103 1.91 -9.79 -27.34
C THR A 103 1.17 -10.94 -26.69
#